data_21b4279ae457a79511fc82b6790bebfd
#
_entry.id   21b4279ae457a79511fc82b6790bebfd
#
_cell.length_a   1.000
_cell.length_b   1.000
_cell.length_c   1.000
_cell.angle_alpha   90.00
_cell.angle_beta   90.00
_cell.angle_gamma   90.00
#
_symmetry.space_group_name_H-M   'P 1'
#
loop_
_entity.id
_entity.type
_entity.pdbx_description
1 polymer ?
#
loop_
_entity_poly.entity_id
_entity_poly.type
_entity_poly.pdbx_seq_one_letter_code
_entity_poly.pdbx_strand_id
1 'polypeptide(L)'
;MAWYSMSQKLIDHSPDLKRLRDEGYALKINPGFLVLEQIPYVNNNKEIKYGTLVMGLNQAGNKAAKPPDHTAWFAGEHPCDHIGKPITQIVNNSQNQVVGGIAINYYFSCCPTEPYKDYYEKVKTYETALSGPAQHLESNVTARVYPVMLPEEEDGSVFNYYDTASSGAGISEVSDKLAVNRVAIVGVGGTGSYVLDLLAKTPVKEIHIFDGDKFLNHNAFRSPGAPAVEDLEKQMTKVDYFA
;
A
#
# COMPACT_ATOMS: atom_id res chain seq x y z
N MET A 1 20.96 5.83 2.92
CA MET A 1 19.57 6.25 2.76
C MET A 1 18.97 5.98 1.37
N ALA A 2 19.64 5.32 0.45
CA ALA A 2 19.18 5.06 -0.93
C ALA A 2 18.29 3.79 -1.10
N TRP A 3 17.85 3.16 -0.04
CA TRP A 3 17.20 1.84 -0.11
C TRP A 3 15.66 1.88 -0.15
N TYR A 4 15.05 3.00 0.26
CA TYR A 4 13.58 3.14 0.29
C TYR A 4 12.96 3.41 -1.09
N SER A 5 13.68 4.11 -1.98
CA SER A 5 13.17 4.50 -3.31
C SER A 5 13.00 3.33 -4.29
N MET A 6 13.54 2.16 -4.00
CA MET A 6 13.44 0.98 -4.86
C MET A 6 12.27 0.06 -4.50
N SER A 7 11.58 0.26 -3.37
CA SER A 7 10.63 -0.71 -2.83
C SER A 7 9.35 -0.79 -3.64
N GLN A 8 8.73 0.33 -3.98
CA GLN A 8 7.47 0.34 -4.75
C GLN A 8 7.69 -0.09 -6.20
N LYS A 9 8.80 0.34 -6.82
CA LYS A 9 9.19 -0.10 -8.17
C LYS A 9 9.43 -1.61 -8.22
N LEU A 10 10.06 -2.17 -7.19
CA LEU A 10 10.25 -3.63 -7.11
C LEU A 10 8.90 -4.37 -6.99
N ILE A 11 7.96 -3.86 -6.17
CA ILE A 11 6.62 -4.43 -6.05
C ILE A 11 5.90 -4.36 -7.40
N ASP A 12 5.93 -3.22 -8.07
CA ASP A 12 5.25 -3.04 -9.38
C ASP A 12 5.78 -3.98 -10.47
N HIS A 13 7.08 -4.24 -10.46
CA HIS A 13 7.71 -5.14 -11.43
C HIS A 13 7.59 -6.63 -11.06
N SER A 14 7.12 -6.96 -9.85
CA SER A 14 7.00 -8.34 -9.34
C SER A 14 5.52 -8.74 -9.28
N PRO A 15 5.01 -9.56 -10.21
CA PRO A 15 3.58 -9.88 -10.31
C PRO A 15 2.97 -10.46 -9.03
N ASP A 16 3.72 -11.25 -8.29
CA ASP A 16 3.33 -11.87 -7.03
C ASP A 16 3.24 -10.84 -5.89
N LEU A 17 4.23 -9.94 -5.75
CA LEU A 17 4.20 -8.87 -4.76
C LEU A 17 3.14 -7.82 -5.10
N LYS A 18 3.03 -7.45 -6.38
CA LYS A 18 1.99 -6.55 -6.87
C LYS A 18 0.61 -7.10 -6.54
N ARG A 19 0.37 -8.38 -6.78
CA ARG A 19 -0.89 -9.03 -6.45
C ARG A 19 -1.20 -8.96 -4.95
N LEU A 20 -0.23 -9.21 -4.07
CA LEU A 20 -0.42 -9.07 -2.62
C LEU A 20 -0.82 -7.64 -2.25
N ARG A 21 -0.10 -6.64 -2.76
CA ARG A 21 -0.42 -5.23 -2.53
C ARG A 21 -1.84 -4.89 -3.02
N ASP A 22 -2.17 -5.27 -4.23
CA ASP A 22 -3.46 -4.95 -4.86
C ASP A 22 -4.63 -5.69 -4.17
N GLU A 23 -4.36 -6.83 -3.51
CA GLU A 23 -5.30 -7.51 -2.60
C GLU A 23 -5.40 -6.83 -1.22
N GLY A 24 -4.63 -5.79 -0.93
CA GLY A 24 -4.74 -4.97 0.27
C GLY A 24 -3.81 -5.34 1.42
N TYR A 25 -2.80 -6.18 1.21
CA TYR A 25 -1.81 -6.48 2.26
C TYR A 25 -0.87 -5.30 2.51
N ALA A 26 -0.55 -5.05 3.78
CA ALA A 26 0.43 -4.03 4.19
C ALA A 26 1.85 -4.55 3.96
N LEU A 27 2.35 -4.34 2.74
CA LEU A 27 3.68 -4.77 2.30
C LEU A 27 4.71 -3.66 2.48
N LYS A 28 5.91 -4.04 2.97
CA LYS A 28 7.13 -3.21 2.94
C LYS A 28 8.31 -4.04 2.49
N ILE A 29 9.24 -3.40 1.81
CA ILE A 29 10.53 -4.01 1.46
C ILE A 29 11.63 -3.31 2.26
N ASN A 30 12.25 -4.07 3.14
CA ASN A 30 13.47 -3.68 3.82
C ASN A 30 14.67 -4.36 3.13
N PRO A 31 15.91 -3.87 3.27
CA PRO A 31 17.06 -4.46 2.59
C PRO A 31 17.17 -5.98 2.79
N GLY A 32 16.91 -6.75 1.73
CA GLY A 32 16.95 -8.22 1.74
C GLY A 32 15.74 -8.92 2.37
N PHE A 33 14.68 -8.18 2.73
CA PHE A 33 13.52 -8.75 3.40
C PHE A 33 12.19 -8.20 2.87
N LEU A 34 11.21 -9.09 2.76
CA LEU A 34 9.80 -8.76 2.59
C LEU A 34 9.14 -8.74 3.96
N VAL A 35 8.46 -7.66 4.28
CA VAL A 35 7.77 -7.43 5.55
C VAL A 35 6.28 -7.28 5.27
N LEU A 36 5.45 -8.03 5.99
CA LEU A 36 3.99 -7.92 5.98
C LEU A 36 3.52 -7.54 7.38
N GLU A 37 2.92 -6.39 7.49
CA GLU A 37 2.35 -5.90 8.75
C GLU A 37 0.87 -6.25 8.87
N GLN A 38 0.32 -6.12 10.06
CA GLN A 38 -1.12 -6.29 10.34
C GLN A 38 -1.65 -7.71 10.03
N ILE A 39 -0.84 -8.75 10.25
CA ILE A 39 -1.30 -10.14 10.14
C ILE A 39 -2.07 -10.50 11.42
N PRO A 40 -3.38 -10.76 11.35
CA PRO A 40 -4.15 -11.13 12.55
C PRO A 40 -3.79 -12.55 13.00
N TYR A 41 -3.72 -12.73 14.30
CA TYR A 41 -3.51 -14.03 14.93
C TYR A 41 -4.18 -14.07 16.32
N VAL A 42 -4.28 -15.23 16.92
CA VAL A 42 -4.83 -15.41 18.28
C VAL A 42 -3.68 -15.67 19.24
N ASN A 43 -3.69 -15.02 20.42
CA ASN A 43 -2.74 -15.28 21.49
C ASN A 43 -3.26 -16.36 22.48
N ASN A 44 -2.48 -16.70 23.51
CA ASN A 44 -2.85 -17.67 24.53
C ASN A 44 -4.07 -17.28 25.40
N ASN A 45 -4.40 -16.00 25.45
CA ASN A 45 -5.59 -15.47 26.13
C ASN A 45 -6.84 -15.51 25.24
N LYS A 46 -6.76 -16.08 24.03
CA LYS A 46 -7.82 -16.08 23.00
C LYS A 46 -8.18 -14.68 22.51
N GLU A 47 -7.25 -13.76 22.58
CA GLU A 47 -7.42 -12.40 22.04
C GLU A 47 -6.86 -12.33 20.62
N ILE A 48 -7.58 -11.63 19.75
CA ILE A 48 -7.08 -11.33 18.41
C ILE A 48 -6.06 -10.20 18.50
N LYS A 49 -4.87 -10.46 18.01
CA LYS A 49 -3.76 -9.52 17.94
C LYS A 49 -3.28 -9.41 16.47
N TYR A 50 -2.47 -8.40 16.21
CA TYR A 50 -1.87 -8.18 14.90
C TYR A 50 -0.35 -8.23 15.01
N GLY A 51 0.26 -9.06 14.20
CA GLY A 51 1.70 -9.27 14.17
C GLY A 51 2.31 -8.89 12.84
N THR A 52 3.65 -9.00 12.76
CA THR A 52 4.42 -8.74 11.55
C THR A 52 5.14 -10.01 11.10
N LEU A 53 4.94 -10.38 9.84
CA LEU A 53 5.63 -11.49 9.19
C LEU A 53 6.80 -10.94 8.38
N VAL A 54 8.00 -11.50 8.59
CA VAL A 54 9.22 -11.12 7.88
C VAL A 54 9.78 -12.35 7.16
N MET A 55 10.18 -12.20 5.91
CA MET A 55 10.80 -13.30 5.16
C MET A 55 11.92 -12.79 4.26
N GLY A 56 12.92 -13.64 4.00
CA GLY A 56 14.03 -13.29 3.10
C GLY A 56 13.49 -12.95 1.71
N LEU A 57 13.95 -11.82 1.15
CA LEU A 57 13.59 -11.38 -0.20
C LEU A 57 14.76 -11.61 -1.14
N ASN A 58 14.57 -12.54 -2.07
CA ASN A 58 15.51 -12.78 -3.16
C ASN A 58 15.12 -11.89 -4.37
N GLN A 59 16.10 -11.29 -5.01
CA GLN A 59 15.89 -10.34 -6.12
C GLN A 59 16.72 -10.74 -7.34
N ALA A 60 16.14 -10.55 -8.51
CA ALA A 60 16.80 -10.69 -9.81
C ALA A 60 16.62 -9.39 -10.60
N GLY A 61 17.60 -8.50 -10.54
CA GLY A 61 17.50 -7.15 -11.08
C GLY A 61 16.43 -6.33 -10.35
N ASN A 62 15.43 -5.86 -11.07
CA ASN A 62 14.33 -5.04 -10.55
C ASN A 62 13.06 -5.84 -10.18
N LYS A 63 13.16 -7.17 -10.08
CA LYS A 63 12.04 -8.07 -9.77
C LYS A 63 12.36 -8.98 -8.61
N ALA A 64 11.34 -9.39 -7.86
CA ALA A 64 11.45 -10.50 -6.92
C ALA A 64 11.73 -11.80 -7.70
N ALA A 65 12.66 -12.60 -7.19
CA ALA A 65 12.89 -13.96 -7.64
C ALA A 65 12.13 -14.93 -6.73
N LYS A 66 12.27 -16.22 -6.95
CA LYS A 66 11.66 -17.22 -6.06
C LYS A 66 12.17 -17.06 -4.63
N PRO A 67 11.31 -17.31 -3.62
CA PRO A 67 11.74 -17.34 -2.23
C PRO A 67 12.98 -18.23 -2.04
N PRO A 68 13.98 -17.78 -1.26
CA PRO A 68 15.23 -18.53 -1.07
C PRO A 68 15.02 -19.79 -0.28
N ASP A 69 14.00 -19.83 0.57
CA ASP A 69 13.67 -20.91 1.47
C ASP A 69 12.17 -20.92 1.83
N HIS A 70 11.79 -21.82 2.72
CA HIS A 70 10.42 -21.97 3.23
C HIS A 70 10.20 -21.28 4.58
N THR A 71 11.19 -20.54 5.11
CA THR A 71 11.17 -20.01 6.47
C THR A 71 10.70 -18.57 6.54
N ALA A 72 10.23 -18.15 7.70
CA ALA A 72 9.82 -16.78 8.00
C ALA A 72 10.12 -16.45 9.46
N TRP A 73 10.13 -15.16 9.79
CA TRP A 73 10.19 -14.65 11.16
C TRP A 73 8.90 -13.95 11.50
N PHE A 74 8.58 -13.93 12.77
CA PHE A 74 7.34 -13.32 13.25
C PHE A 74 7.59 -12.42 14.45
N ALA A 75 7.05 -11.22 14.40
CA ALA A 75 7.01 -10.28 15.52
C ALA A 75 5.59 -10.24 16.09
N GLY A 76 5.46 -10.67 17.34
CA GLY A 76 4.20 -10.77 18.07
C GLY A 76 4.30 -11.73 19.24
N GLU A 77 3.19 -11.96 19.93
CA GLU A 77 3.07 -13.01 20.94
C GLU A 77 3.02 -14.39 20.26
N HIS A 78 3.09 -15.46 21.05
CA HIS A 78 3.01 -16.82 20.51
C HIS A 78 1.66 -17.04 19.81
N PRO A 79 1.64 -17.35 18.51
CA PRO A 79 0.37 -17.60 17.82
C PRO A 79 -0.27 -18.90 18.29
N CYS A 80 -1.57 -18.85 18.49
CA CYS A 80 -2.38 -19.93 19.03
C CYS A 80 -3.58 -20.24 18.13
N ASP A 81 -4.16 -21.40 18.31
CA ASP A 81 -5.44 -21.75 17.71
C ASP A 81 -6.62 -20.98 18.39
N HIS A 82 -7.83 -21.15 17.90
CA HIS A 82 -9.03 -20.44 18.40
C HIS A 82 -9.39 -20.78 19.86
N ILE A 83 -8.82 -21.83 20.45
CA ILE A 83 -8.99 -22.18 21.87
C ILE A 83 -7.81 -21.73 22.75
N GLY A 84 -6.83 -21.03 22.21
CA GLY A 84 -5.67 -20.49 22.91
C GLY A 84 -4.51 -21.48 23.05
N LYS A 85 -4.52 -22.60 22.32
CA LYS A 85 -3.44 -23.57 22.31
C LYS A 85 -2.37 -23.16 21.29
N PRO A 86 -1.06 -23.16 21.65
CA PRO A 86 0.03 -22.80 20.75
C PRO A 86 0.03 -23.59 19.43
N ILE A 87 0.20 -22.88 18.31
CA ILE A 87 0.38 -23.48 16.98
C ILE A 87 1.83 -23.92 16.86
N THR A 88 2.08 -25.24 16.97
CA THR A 88 3.42 -25.81 16.89
C THR A 88 3.81 -26.26 15.47
N GLN A 89 2.85 -26.33 14.54
CA GLN A 89 3.07 -26.84 13.19
C GLN A 89 3.97 -25.93 12.34
N ILE A 90 3.95 -24.63 12.59
CA ILE A 90 4.76 -23.65 11.88
C ILE A 90 5.82 -22.97 12.76
N VAL A 91 5.62 -22.94 14.07
CA VAL A 91 6.56 -22.32 15.03
C VAL A 91 7.70 -23.29 15.31
N ASN A 92 8.89 -23.01 14.80
CA ASN A 92 10.06 -23.84 14.99
C ASN A 92 10.74 -23.55 16.36
N ASN A 93 11.01 -22.26 16.64
CA ASN A 93 11.58 -21.84 17.91
C ASN A 93 11.27 -20.37 18.25
N SER A 94 11.52 -20.00 19.51
CA SER A 94 11.54 -18.60 19.94
C SER A 94 12.90 -18.00 19.63
N GLN A 95 12.91 -16.81 18.99
CA GLN A 95 14.12 -16.06 18.67
C GLN A 95 13.86 -14.57 18.90
N ASN A 96 14.56 -13.98 19.87
CA ASN A 96 14.51 -12.53 20.09
C ASN A 96 15.72 -11.89 19.41
N GLN A 97 15.53 -11.38 18.21
CA GLN A 97 16.57 -10.72 17.41
C GLN A 97 15.95 -9.65 16.50
N VAL A 98 16.80 -8.89 15.83
CA VAL A 98 16.37 -7.92 14.81
C VAL A 98 16.63 -8.52 13.42
N VAL A 99 15.59 -8.64 12.61
CA VAL A 99 15.65 -9.12 11.23
C VAL A 99 14.98 -8.10 10.31
N GLY A 100 15.71 -7.64 9.30
CA GLY A 100 15.20 -6.62 8.39
C GLY A 100 14.73 -5.32 9.08
N GLY A 101 15.35 -4.96 10.22
CA GLY A 101 14.97 -3.80 11.02
C GLY A 101 13.77 -4.02 11.96
N ILE A 102 13.20 -5.22 11.99
CA ILE A 102 12.06 -5.59 12.83
C ILE A 102 12.53 -6.47 14.00
N ALA A 103 12.12 -6.12 15.23
CA ALA A 103 12.33 -6.97 16.40
C ALA A 103 11.38 -8.16 16.33
N ILE A 104 11.92 -9.36 16.09
CA ILE A 104 11.14 -10.59 15.94
C ILE A 104 11.22 -11.45 17.20
N ASN A 105 10.20 -12.29 17.42
CA ASN A 105 10.07 -13.14 18.58
C ASN A 105 10.10 -14.63 18.23
N TYR A 106 9.70 -15.00 17.01
CA TYR A 106 9.60 -16.39 16.60
C TYR A 106 10.20 -16.61 15.21
N TYR A 107 10.74 -17.80 15.04
CA TYR A 107 11.18 -18.32 13.75
C TYR A 107 10.23 -19.42 13.30
N PHE A 108 9.70 -19.27 12.11
CA PHE A 108 8.71 -20.15 11.51
C PHE A 108 9.31 -20.99 10.39
N SER A 109 8.83 -22.22 10.30
CA SER A 109 9.19 -23.14 9.23
C SER A 109 7.93 -23.87 8.76
N CYS A 110 7.51 -23.62 7.55
CA CYS A 110 6.42 -24.34 6.89
C CYS A 110 6.95 -24.89 5.57
N CYS A 111 7.44 -26.13 5.62
CA CYS A 111 8.06 -26.78 4.47
C CYS A 111 6.97 -27.49 3.64
N PRO A 112 6.57 -26.95 2.48
CA PRO A 112 5.67 -27.66 1.57
C PRO A 112 6.38 -28.83 0.88
N THR A 113 5.63 -29.69 0.24
CA THR A 113 6.17 -30.85 -0.51
C THR A 113 7.06 -30.40 -1.68
N GLU A 114 6.69 -29.28 -2.33
CA GLU A 114 7.50 -28.63 -3.35
C GLU A 114 7.87 -27.19 -2.90
N PRO A 115 9.03 -26.67 -3.32
CA PRO A 115 9.39 -25.30 -3.00
C PRO A 115 8.34 -24.30 -3.48
N TYR A 116 8.09 -23.25 -2.70
CA TYR A 116 7.17 -22.18 -3.09
C TYR A 116 7.53 -21.63 -4.48
N LYS A 117 6.51 -21.49 -5.31
CA LYS A 117 6.72 -20.98 -6.68
C LYS A 117 7.03 -19.47 -6.68
N ASP A 118 6.46 -18.71 -5.73
CA ASP A 118 6.54 -17.25 -5.62
C ASP A 118 6.23 -16.79 -4.18
N TYR A 119 6.39 -15.49 -3.92
CA TYR A 119 6.05 -14.91 -2.62
C TYR A 119 4.56 -14.88 -2.33
N TYR A 120 3.71 -14.81 -3.35
CA TYR A 120 2.26 -14.87 -3.13
C TYR A 120 1.85 -16.17 -2.45
N GLU A 121 2.32 -17.30 -2.97
CA GLU A 121 2.03 -18.61 -2.39
C GLU A 121 2.60 -18.75 -0.96
N LYS A 122 3.85 -18.32 -0.75
CA LYS A 122 4.50 -18.37 0.56
C LYS A 122 3.75 -17.53 1.59
N VAL A 123 3.41 -16.28 1.25
CA VAL A 123 2.65 -15.38 2.12
C VAL A 123 1.28 -15.96 2.44
N LYS A 124 0.54 -16.46 1.44
CA LYS A 124 -0.79 -17.05 1.65
C LYS A 124 -0.76 -18.26 2.57
N THR A 125 0.28 -19.07 2.50
CA THR A 125 0.45 -20.23 3.40
C THR A 125 0.58 -19.77 4.86
N TYR A 126 1.48 -18.84 5.16
CA TYR A 126 1.68 -18.32 6.51
C TYR A 126 0.48 -17.52 7.02
N GLU A 127 -0.06 -16.66 6.16
CA GLU A 127 -1.24 -15.86 6.50
C GLU A 127 -2.43 -16.74 6.88
N THR A 128 -2.71 -17.78 6.10
CA THR A 128 -3.80 -18.72 6.39
C THR A 128 -3.59 -19.44 7.73
N ALA A 129 -2.37 -19.86 8.02
CA ALA A 129 -2.06 -20.54 9.28
C ALA A 129 -2.22 -19.63 10.51
N LEU A 130 -1.86 -18.34 10.38
CA LEU A 130 -1.94 -17.34 11.46
C LEU A 130 -3.35 -16.76 11.61
N SER A 131 -3.98 -16.37 10.49
CA SER A 131 -5.25 -15.66 10.48
C SER A 131 -6.46 -16.60 10.60
N GLY A 132 -6.34 -17.86 10.21
CA GLY A 132 -7.43 -18.82 10.28
C GLY A 132 -8.07 -18.94 11.66
N PRO A 133 -7.30 -19.12 12.75
CA PRO A 133 -7.82 -19.10 14.11
C PRO A 133 -8.53 -17.79 14.50
N ALA A 134 -8.02 -16.63 14.06
CA ALA A 134 -8.63 -15.33 14.33
C ALA A 134 -9.98 -15.19 13.57
N GLN A 135 -10.03 -15.63 12.32
CA GLN A 135 -11.25 -15.65 11.51
C GLN A 135 -12.31 -16.62 12.03
N HIS A 136 -11.88 -17.67 12.73
CA HIS A 136 -12.82 -18.56 13.42
C HIS A 136 -13.52 -17.87 14.60
N LEU A 137 -12.80 -16.99 15.31
CA LEU A 137 -13.36 -16.21 16.43
C LEU A 137 -14.20 -15.05 15.91
N GLU A 138 -13.74 -14.36 14.87
CA GLU A 138 -14.38 -13.18 14.30
C GLU A 138 -14.20 -13.17 12.77
N SER A 139 -15.26 -13.49 12.05
CA SER A 139 -15.23 -13.81 10.60
C SER A 139 -14.82 -12.64 9.69
N ASN A 140 -14.93 -11.40 10.15
CA ASN A 140 -14.56 -10.19 9.40
C ASN A 140 -13.09 -9.78 9.59
N VAL A 141 -12.35 -10.45 10.45
CA VAL A 141 -10.92 -10.18 10.66
C VAL A 141 -10.11 -10.60 9.43
N THR A 142 -9.25 -9.72 8.95
CA THR A 142 -8.45 -9.95 7.76
C THR A 142 -7.10 -9.24 7.82
N ALA A 143 -6.10 -9.78 7.13
CA ALA A 143 -4.82 -9.13 6.88
C ALA A 143 -4.87 -8.09 5.73
N ARG A 144 -6.01 -7.97 5.05
CA ARG A 144 -6.22 -7.02 3.94
C ARG A 144 -6.72 -5.69 4.49
N VAL A 145 -5.79 -4.83 4.85
CA VAL A 145 -6.06 -3.55 5.55
C VAL A 145 -6.06 -2.35 4.62
N TYR A 146 -5.68 -2.53 3.34
CA TYR A 146 -5.62 -1.49 2.30
C TYR A 146 -4.92 -0.22 2.81
N PRO A 147 -3.64 -0.30 3.21
CA PRO A 147 -2.94 0.82 3.80
C PRO A 147 -2.82 1.99 2.81
N VAL A 148 -2.85 3.22 3.32
CA VAL A 148 -2.49 4.39 2.51
C VAL A 148 -1.01 4.30 2.19
N MET A 149 -0.69 4.31 0.90
CA MET A 149 0.69 4.25 0.42
C MET A 149 1.20 5.67 0.18
N LEU A 150 2.22 6.06 0.93
CA LEU A 150 2.86 7.37 0.76
C LEU A 150 3.92 7.28 -0.35
N PRO A 151 4.14 8.37 -1.11
CA PRO A 151 5.25 8.44 -2.05
C PRO A 151 6.56 8.43 -1.27
N GLU A 152 7.61 7.95 -1.90
CA GLU A 152 8.94 7.98 -1.32
C GLU A 152 9.54 9.39 -1.51
N GLU A 153 10.14 9.97 -0.46
CA GLU A 153 10.68 11.34 -0.48
C GLU A 153 11.71 11.57 -1.61
N GLU A 154 12.41 10.53 -2.03
CA GLU A 154 13.45 10.58 -3.06
C GLU A 154 12.91 10.48 -4.50
N ASP A 155 11.66 10.08 -4.71
CA ASP A 155 11.08 9.91 -6.05
C ASP A 155 10.74 11.25 -6.73
N GLY A 156 10.78 12.37 -6.00
CA GLY A 156 10.39 13.69 -6.53
C GLY A 156 8.94 13.71 -7.02
N SER A 157 8.10 12.82 -6.51
CA SER A 157 6.68 12.74 -6.83
C SER A 157 5.97 14.02 -6.44
N VAL A 158 5.07 14.48 -7.28
CA VAL A 158 4.17 15.62 -6.98
C VAL A 158 2.94 15.18 -6.20
N PHE A 159 2.71 13.87 -6.06
CA PHE A 159 1.56 13.33 -5.37
C PHE A 159 1.79 13.19 -3.87
N ASN A 160 0.74 13.39 -3.09
CA ASN A 160 0.75 13.17 -1.63
C ASN A 160 0.62 11.68 -1.26
N TYR A 161 0.28 10.82 -2.21
CA TYR A 161 0.15 9.36 -2.06
C TYR A 161 0.52 8.66 -3.37
N TYR A 162 0.89 7.39 -3.27
CA TYR A 162 1.39 6.61 -4.41
C TYR A 162 0.27 6.29 -5.40
N ASP A 163 0.54 6.48 -6.71
CA ASP A 163 -0.41 6.17 -7.80
C ASP A 163 -0.48 4.67 -8.08
N THR A 164 -1.30 3.98 -7.31
CA THR A 164 -1.59 2.55 -7.53
C THR A 164 -2.52 2.32 -8.72
N ALA A 165 -3.25 3.35 -9.18
CA ALA A 165 -4.20 3.21 -10.29
C ALA A 165 -3.48 3.04 -11.62
N SER A 166 -2.49 3.88 -11.92
CA SER A 166 -1.67 3.75 -13.14
C SER A 166 -0.86 2.45 -13.14
N SER A 167 -0.28 2.07 -11.98
CA SER A 167 0.41 0.80 -11.81
C SER A 167 -0.55 -0.38 -11.99
N GLY A 168 -1.73 -0.36 -11.37
CA GLY A 168 -2.77 -1.38 -11.49
C GLY A 168 -3.24 -1.59 -12.93
N ALA A 169 -3.46 -0.48 -13.66
CA ALA A 169 -3.88 -0.49 -15.06
C ALA A 169 -2.74 -0.80 -16.06
N GLY A 170 -1.48 -0.84 -15.62
CA GLY A 170 -0.32 -1.05 -16.48
C GLY A 170 -0.02 0.14 -17.41
N ILE A 171 -0.42 1.36 -17.03
CA ILE A 171 -0.25 2.59 -17.82
C ILE A 171 0.80 3.55 -17.25
N SER A 172 1.63 3.14 -16.32
CA SER A 172 2.64 3.99 -15.68
C SER A 172 3.54 4.69 -16.69
N GLU A 173 4.02 3.99 -17.74
CA GLU A 173 4.83 4.59 -18.81
C GLU A 173 4.09 5.69 -19.61
N VAL A 174 2.77 5.59 -19.70
CA VAL A 174 1.93 6.63 -20.36
C VAL A 174 1.76 7.80 -19.40
N SER A 175 1.51 7.53 -18.13
CA SER A 175 1.40 8.55 -17.08
C SER A 175 2.70 9.37 -16.97
N ASP A 176 3.87 8.72 -17.00
CA ASP A 176 5.17 9.38 -16.95
C ASP A 176 5.40 10.40 -18.07
N LYS A 177 4.79 10.20 -19.25
CA LYS A 177 4.85 11.17 -20.36
C LYS A 177 4.12 12.48 -20.05
N LEU A 178 3.23 12.48 -19.06
CA LEU A 178 2.52 13.67 -18.58
C LEU A 178 3.31 14.45 -17.52
N ALA A 179 4.50 13.99 -17.13
CA ALA A 179 5.40 14.65 -16.19
C ALA A 179 6.00 15.94 -16.78
N VAL A 180 5.16 16.87 -17.21
CA VAL A 180 5.56 18.18 -17.73
C VAL A 180 5.77 19.18 -16.61
N ASN A 181 6.65 20.17 -16.82
CA ASN A 181 6.99 21.12 -15.78
C ASN A 181 5.84 22.05 -15.40
N ARG A 182 5.14 22.61 -16.40
CA ARG A 182 4.12 23.63 -16.18
C ARG A 182 2.98 23.51 -17.17
N VAL A 183 1.75 23.71 -16.68
CA VAL A 183 0.54 23.84 -17.48
C VAL A 183 -0.21 25.08 -17.03
N ALA A 184 -0.75 25.85 -17.97
CA ALA A 184 -1.62 26.99 -17.68
C ALA A 184 -3.04 26.70 -18.16
N ILE A 185 -4.03 26.95 -17.31
CA ILE A 185 -5.47 26.85 -17.63
C ILE A 185 -6.07 28.24 -17.54
N VAL A 186 -6.60 28.73 -18.66
CA VAL A 186 -7.30 30.01 -18.73
C VAL A 186 -8.80 29.73 -18.78
N GLY A 187 -9.50 30.12 -17.72
CA GLY A 187 -10.93 29.86 -17.54
C GLY A 187 -11.18 28.53 -16.79
N VAL A 188 -11.49 28.59 -15.49
CA VAL A 188 -11.89 27.45 -14.67
C VAL A 188 -13.40 27.42 -14.43
N GLY A 189 -14.18 27.67 -15.50
CA GLY A 189 -15.62 27.42 -15.56
C GLY A 189 -15.94 25.92 -15.67
N GLY A 190 -17.11 25.59 -16.28
CA GLY A 190 -17.55 24.20 -16.40
C GLY A 190 -16.49 23.28 -17.00
N THR A 191 -15.99 23.55 -18.21
CA THR A 191 -14.98 22.71 -18.88
C THR A 191 -13.61 22.80 -18.22
N GLY A 192 -13.13 24.03 -17.93
CA GLY A 192 -11.79 24.24 -17.39
C GLY A 192 -11.59 23.63 -16.00
N SER A 193 -12.63 23.62 -15.17
CA SER A 193 -12.55 22.98 -13.84
C SER A 193 -12.44 21.46 -13.93
N TYR A 194 -13.10 20.79 -14.89
CA TYR A 194 -12.90 19.36 -15.13
C TYR A 194 -11.52 19.05 -15.72
N VAL A 195 -11.01 19.92 -16.62
CA VAL A 195 -9.63 19.80 -17.12
C VAL A 195 -8.63 19.93 -15.96
N LEU A 196 -8.84 20.88 -15.05
CA LEU A 196 -8.03 21.04 -13.84
C LEU A 196 -8.06 19.78 -12.96
N ASP A 197 -9.26 19.26 -12.67
CA ASP A 197 -9.44 18.04 -11.86
C ASP A 197 -8.70 16.83 -12.46
N LEU A 198 -8.75 16.69 -13.78
CA LEU A 198 -8.03 15.60 -14.46
C LEU A 198 -6.52 15.82 -14.45
N LEU A 199 -6.04 17.04 -14.70
CA LEU A 199 -4.61 17.36 -14.69
C LEU A 199 -3.99 17.25 -13.29
N ALA A 200 -4.72 17.62 -12.24
CA ALA A 200 -4.27 17.47 -10.84
C ALA A 200 -4.02 16.00 -10.43
N LYS A 201 -4.53 15.05 -11.20
CA LYS A 201 -4.31 13.60 -11.02
C LYS A 201 -3.20 13.05 -11.93
N THR A 202 -2.42 13.92 -12.56
CA THR A 202 -1.27 13.56 -13.40
C THR A 202 0.02 14.09 -12.80
N PRO A 203 1.21 13.58 -13.19
CA PRO A 203 2.49 14.02 -12.64
C PRO A 203 2.97 15.39 -13.17
N VAL A 204 2.05 16.29 -13.49
CA VAL A 204 2.34 17.70 -13.81
C VAL A 204 2.88 18.40 -12.55
N LYS A 205 4.03 19.08 -12.65
CA LYS A 205 4.68 19.68 -11.47
C LYS A 205 4.01 20.97 -11.00
N GLU A 206 3.56 21.82 -11.93
CA GLU A 206 2.93 23.09 -11.61
C GLU A 206 1.73 23.33 -12.53
N ILE A 207 0.59 23.67 -11.95
CA ILE A 207 -0.62 24.07 -12.68
C ILE A 207 -0.94 25.51 -12.32
N HIS A 208 -0.91 26.41 -13.30
CA HIS A 208 -1.27 27.81 -13.15
C HIS A 208 -2.69 28.02 -13.65
N ILE A 209 -3.58 28.53 -12.81
CA ILE A 209 -4.98 28.78 -13.16
C ILE A 209 -5.27 30.27 -13.22
N PHE A 210 -6.04 30.67 -14.23
CA PHE A 210 -6.44 32.05 -14.48
C PHE A 210 -7.94 32.14 -14.75
N ASP A 211 -8.68 32.91 -13.93
CA ASP A 211 -10.10 33.19 -14.11
C ASP A 211 -10.44 34.50 -13.37
N GLY A 212 -11.21 35.38 -13.95
CA GLY A 212 -11.60 36.66 -13.34
C GLY A 212 -12.91 36.63 -12.57
N ASP A 213 -13.64 35.52 -12.61
CA ASP A 213 -14.97 35.42 -12.02
C ASP A 213 -14.98 34.87 -10.59
N LYS A 214 -16.08 35.12 -9.88
CA LYS A 214 -16.39 34.47 -8.62
C LYS A 214 -16.99 33.10 -8.82
N PHE A 215 -16.75 32.21 -7.84
CA PHE A 215 -17.40 30.92 -7.75
C PHE A 215 -18.78 31.09 -7.08
N LEU A 216 -19.83 30.91 -7.85
CA LEU A 216 -21.21 31.16 -7.45
C LEU A 216 -22.05 29.88 -7.56
N ASN A 217 -23.26 29.90 -7.00
CA ASN A 217 -24.17 28.78 -6.93
C ASN A 217 -24.35 28.01 -8.25
N HIS A 218 -24.48 28.71 -9.39
CA HIS A 218 -24.59 28.07 -10.69
C HIS A 218 -23.29 27.38 -11.17
N ASN A 219 -22.15 27.72 -10.63
CA ASN A 219 -20.89 27.05 -10.93
C ASN A 219 -20.81 25.68 -10.25
N ALA A 220 -21.37 25.55 -9.04
CA ALA A 220 -21.42 24.31 -8.27
C ALA A 220 -22.02 23.13 -9.05
N PHE A 221 -23.01 23.39 -9.92
CA PHE A 221 -23.64 22.36 -10.75
C PHE A 221 -22.89 22.02 -12.04
N ARG A 222 -21.77 22.72 -12.33
CA ARG A 222 -20.99 22.59 -13.57
C ARG A 222 -19.50 22.37 -13.32
N SER A 223 -19.10 22.17 -12.08
CA SER A 223 -17.72 21.90 -11.67
C SER A 223 -17.63 20.52 -10.99
N PRO A 224 -16.43 19.92 -10.94
CA PRO A 224 -16.21 18.69 -10.16
C PRO A 224 -16.48 18.90 -8.67
N GLY A 225 -16.93 17.86 -8.02
CA GLY A 225 -17.22 17.87 -6.58
C GLY A 225 -18.57 18.51 -6.25
N ALA A 226 -18.81 18.68 -4.96
CA ALA A 226 -19.98 19.35 -4.42
C ALA A 226 -19.50 20.28 -3.29
N PRO A 227 -19.45 21.61 -3.51
CA PRO A 227 -19.04 22.57 -2.50
C PRO A 227 -20.00 22.58 -1.31
N ALA A 228 -19.48 22.83 -0.12
CA ALA A 228 -20.32 23.11 1.04
C ALA A 228 -21.05 24.45 0.89
N VAL A 229 -22.18 24.60 1.59
CA VAL A 229 -22.95 25.86 1.56
C VAL A 229 -22.08 27.04 2.01
N GLU A 230 -21.28 26.83 3.03
CA GLU A 230 -20.34 27.80 3.61
C GLU A 230 -19.29 28.29 2.60
N ASP A 231 -18.89 27.44 1.66
CA ASP A 231 -17.93 27.82 0.61
C ASP A 231 -18.61 28.70 -0.46
N LEU A 232 -19.86 28.42 -0.79
CA LEU A 232 -20.64 29.28 -1.69
C LEU A 232 -20.96 30.65 -1.07
N GLU A 233 -21.22 30.70 0.25
CA GLU A 233 -21.46 31.94 0.98
C GLU A 233 -20.25 32.88 1.00
N LYS A 234 -19.04 32.34 1.01
CA LYS A 234 -17.78 33.11 0.95
C LYS A 234 -17.61 33.90 -0.37
N GLN A 235 -18.28 33.48 -1.43
CA GLN A 235 -18.17 34.06 -2.77
C GLN A 235 -16.72 34.30 -3.24
N MET A 236 -15.87 33.31 -2.98
CA MET A 236 -14.45 33.33 -3.39
C MET A 236 -14.30 33.50 -4.90
N THR A 237 -13.13 33.95 -5.36
CA THR A 237 -12.84 33.85 -6.79
C THR A 237 -12.76 32.37 -7.18
N LYS A 238 -13.00 32.06 -8.46
CA LYS A 238 -12.84 30.66 -8.92
C LYS A 238 -11.41 30.16 -8.72
N VAL A 239 -10.43 31.05 -8.87
CA VAL A 239 -9.02 30.70 -8.63
C VAL A 239 -8.81 30.31 -7.18
N ASP A 240 -9.29 31.09 -6.22
CA ASP A 240 -9.12 30.80 -4.78
C ASP A 240 -9.90 29.55 -4.33
N TYR A 241 -11.00 29.24 -5.01
CA TYR A 241 -11.78 28.04 -4.71
C TYR A 241 -11.11 26.75 -5.18
N PHE A 242 -10.40 26.79 -6.33
CA PHE A 242 -9.77 25.62 -6.94
C PHE A 242 -8.28 25.47 -6.58
N ALA A 243 -7.62 26.46 -5.96
CA ALA A 243 -6.24 26.40 -5.53
C ALA A 243 -6.10 25.71 -4.16
#